data_122c8c97eca6b426c269fce7ae778319
#
_entry.id   122c8c97eca6b426c269fce7ae778319
#
_cell.length_a   1.000
_cell.length_b   1.000
_cell.length_c   1.000
_cell.angle_alpha   90.00
_cell.angle_beta   90.00
_cell.angle_gamma   90.00
#
_symmetry.space_group_name_H-M   'P 1'
#
loop_
_entity.id
_entity.type
_entity.pdbx_description
1 polymer ?
#
loop_
_entity_poly.entity_id
_entity_poly.type
_entity_poly.pdbx_seq_one_letter_code
_entity_poly.pdbx_strand_id
1 'polypeptide(L)'
;FLPEVDFIFGLPGEDDEDVELTIRAMERLAAMGARIHAHTFMPLPGTPFHDAPPGWVDERVRRVVAKLIGRGRAYGEWEEQEAIARMIDEYRRSGVIASRVENFKKSIFLMC
;
A
#
# COMPACT_ATOMS: atom_id res chain seq x y z
N PHE A 1 21.99 -8.83 -13.44
CA PHE A 1 21.14 -9.00 -12.25
C PHE A 1 20.64 -7.67 -11.77
N LEU A 2 19.31 -7.50 -11.75
CA LEU A 2 18.65 -6.30 -11.24
C LEU A 2 17.89 -6.68 -9.97
N PRO A 3 18.37 -6.29 -8.79
CA PRO A 3 17.62 -6.57 -7.57
C PRO A 3 16.31 -5.78 -7.55
N GLU A 4 15.25 -6.44 -7.11
CA GLU A 4 13.96 -5.80 -6.86
C GLU A 4 13.74 -5.70 -5.36
N VAL A 5 13.24 -4.56 -4.90
CA VAL A 5 12.97 -4.32 -3.49
C VAL A 5 11.52 -3.89 -3.35
N ASP A 6 10.77 -4.60 -2.53
CA ASP A 6 9.38 -4.27 -2.24
C ASP A 6 9.30 -3.19 -1.16
N PHE A 7 8.46 -2.17 -1.41
CA PHE A 7 8.12 -1.15 -0.42
C PHE A 7 6.62 -1.14 -0.21
N ILE A 8 6.20 -1.04 1.05
CA ILE A 8 4.78 -0.94 1.41
C ILE A 8 4.56 0.40 2.08
N PHE A 9 3.63 1.19 1.53
CA PHE A 9 3.30 2.52 2.03
C PHE A 9 2.04 2.50 2.88
N GLY A 10 1.97 3.41 3.85
CA GLY A 10 0.76 3.59 4.64
C GLY A 10 0.53 2.53 5.70
N LEU A 11 1.59 1.92 6.21
CA LEU A 11 1.47 0.95 7.30
C LEU A 11 0.94 1.62 8.57
N PRO A 12 0.17 0.88 9.40
CA PRO A 12 -0.30 1.42 10.67
C PRO A 12 0.86 1.91 11.54
N GLY A 13 0.72 3.11 12.10
CA GLY A 13 1.75 3.69 12.94
C GLY A 13 2.86 4.43 12.20
N GLU A 14 2.78 4.50 10.88
CA GLU A 14 3.76 5.25 10.09
C GLU A 14 3.70 6.74 10.42
N ASP A 15 4.85 7.34 10.76
CA ASP A 15 4.96 8.75 11.07
C ASP A 15 5.84 9.48 10.05
N ASP A 16 6.06 10.78 10.26
CA ASP A 16 6.86 11.60 9.34
C ASP A 16 8.29 11.10 9.20
N GLU A 17 8.88 10.63 10.29
CA GLU A 17 10.23 10.08 10.26
C GLU A 17 10.30 8.82 9.41
N ASP A 18 9.31 7.95 9.55
CA ASP A 18 9.21 6.73 8.74
C ASP A 18 9.06 7.06 7.25
N VAL A 19 8.25 8.06 6.93
CA VAL A 19 8.07 8.53 5.55
C VAL A 19 9.39 9.02 4.97
N GLU A 20 10.13 9.80 5.72
CA GLU A 20 11.43 10.31 5.29
C GLU A 20 12.46 9.20 5.08
N LEU A 21 12.49 8.22 5.99
CA LEU A 21 13.36 7.06 5.86
C LEU A 21 13.02 6.23 4.62
N THR A 22 11.73 6.05 4.36
CA THR A 22 11.26 5.35 3.17
C THR A 22 11.73 6.04 1.89
N ILE A 23 11.59 7.35 1.82
CA ILE A 23 12.02 8.14 0.66
C ILE A 23 13.53 8.00 0.45
N ARG A 24 14.31 8.17 1.50
CA ARG A 24 15.76 8.03 1.42
C ARG A 24 16.19 6.64 0.97
N ALA A 25 15.54 5.62 1.50
CA ALA A 25 15.83 4.24 1.15
C ALA A 25 15.52 3.97 -0.33
N MET A 26 14.36 4.41 -0.81
CA MET A 26 14.00 4.24 -2.22
C MET A 26 14.98 4.94 -3.16
N GLU A 27 15.31 6.18 -2.87
CA GLU A 27 16.23 6.95 -3.71
C GLU A 27 17.63 6.34 -3.73
N ARG A 28 18.12 5.92 -2.57
CA ARG A 28 19.43 5.31 -2.45
C ARG A 28 19.50 3.97 -3.17
N LEU A 29 18.50 3.11 -2.97
CA LEU A 29 18.46 1.81 -3.63
C LEU A 29 18.33 1.96 -5.15
N ALA A 30 17.50 2.87 -5.61
CA ALA A 30 17.36 3.13 -7.04
C ALA A 30 18.67 3.64 -7.64
N ALA A 31 19.39 4.51 -6.92
CA ALA A 31 20.71 5.00 -7.36
C ALA A 31 21.75 3.88 -7.44
N MET A 32 21.59 2.83 -6.64
CA MET A 32 22.45 1.64 -6.66
C MET A 32 22.06 0.63 -7.75
N GLY A 33 21.01 0.92 -8.51
CA GLY A 33 20.54 0.07 -9.61
C GLY A 33 19.39 -0.86 -9.26
N ALA A 34 18.83 -0.77 -8.06
CA ALA A 34 17.66 -1.56 -7.69
C ALA A 34 16.41 -1.03 -8.37
N ARG A 35 15.43 -1.91 -8.56
CA ARG A 35 14.10 -1.57 -9.04
C ARG A 35 13.13 -1.65 -7.86
N ILE A 36 12.33 -0.63 -7.69
CA ILE A 36 11.40 -0.54 -6.57
C ILE A 36 10.03 -1.07 -6.99
N HIS A 37 9.52 -2.05 -6.25
CA HIS A 37 8.16 -2.55 -6.43
C HIS A 37 7.30 -1.93 -5.32
N ALA A 38 6.41 -1.02 -5.72
CA ALA A 38 5.64 -0.20 -4.79
C ALA A 38 4.28 -0.82 -4.50
N HIS A 39 3.95 -0.89 -3.21
CA HIS A 39 2.68 -1.41 -2.71
C HIS A 39 2.07 -0.43 -1.71
N THR A 40 0.74 -0.45 -1.57
CA THR A 40 0.04 0.27 -0.52
C THR A 40 -0.60 -0.74 0.44
N PHE A 41 -0.51 -0.45 1.73
CA PHE A 41 -1.11 -1.29 2.76
C PHE A 41 -2.64 -1.35 2.61
N MET A 42 -3.19 -2.56 2.67
CA MET A 42 -4.63 -2.80 2.66
C MET A 42 -5.03 -3.58 3.93
N PRO A 43 -5.96 -3.05 4.76
CA PRO A 43 -6.40 -3.74 5.98
C PRO A 43 -7.40 -4.86 5.63
N LEU A 44 -6.88 -5.95 5.08
CA LEU A 44 -7.72 -7.06 4.63
C LEU A 44 -8.39 -7.78 5.80
N PRO A 45 -9.70 -8.11 5.70
CA PRO A 45 -10.39 -8.92 6.71
C PRO A 45 -9.70 -10.27 6.91
N GLY A 46 -9.63 -10.71 8.15
CA GLY A 46 -8.97 -11.96 8.52
C GLY A 46 -7.46 -11.84 8.73
N THR A 47 -6.89 -10.66 8.57
CA THR A 47 -5.46 -10.43 8.82
C THR A 47 -5.25 -9.75 10.18
N PRO A 48 -4.00 -9.75 10.73
CA PRO A 48 -3.72 -9.09 12.01
C PRO A 48 -4.08 -7.61 12.05
N PHE A 49 -4.01 -6.91 10.92
CA PHE A 49 -4.30 -5.47 10.84
C PHE A 49 -5.67 -5.18 10.22
N HIS A 50 -6.61 -6.12 10.33
CA HIS A 50 -7.93 -5.98 9.70
C HIS A 50 -8.74 -4.76 10.17
N ASP A 51 -8.47 -4.26 11.39
CA ASP A 51 -9.14 -3.09 11.96
C ASP A 51 -8.38 -1.78 11.74
N ALA A 52 -7.24 -1.84 11.08
CA ALA A 52 -6.43 -0.66 10.84
C ALA A 52 -7.09 0.29 9.83
N PRO A 53 -6.77 1.60 9.86
CA PRO A 53 -7.20 2.51 8.82
C PRO A 53 -6.66 2.09 7.46
N PRO A 54 -7.29 2.50 6.34
CA PRO A 54 -6.77 2.20 5.02
C PRO A 54 -5.39 2.82 4.82
N GLY A 55 -4.57 2.18 4.00
CA GLY A 55 -3.26 2.70 3.65
C GLY A 55 -3.38 4.06 2.96
N TRP A 56 -2.50 4.96 3.34
CA TRP A 56 -2.44 6.30 2.77
C TRP A 56 -1.03 6.56 2.26
N VAL A 57 -0.91 6.94 1.01
CA VAL A 57 0.39 7.27 0.45
C VAL A 57 0.65 8.76 0.62
N ASP A 58 1.63 9.09 1.43
CA ASP A 58 2.02 10.48 1.67
C ASP A 58 2.41 11.15 0.34
N GLU A 59 2.06 12.43 0.19
CA GLU A 59 2.31 13.19 -1.04
C GLU A 59 3.80 13.22 -1.40
N ARG A 60 4.67 13.26 -0.42
CA ARG A 60 6.12 13.24 -0.63
C ARG A 60 6.55 11.91 -1.27
N VAL A 61 5.98 10.81 -0.80
CA VAL A 61 6.24 9.48 -1.35
C VAL A 61 5.71 9.39 -2.79
N ARG A 62 4.49 9.90 -3.03
CA ARG A 62 3.90 9.92 -4.38
C ARG A 62 4.83 10.58 -5.39
N ARG A 63 5.40 11.71 -5.04
CA ARG A 63 6.30 12.46 -5.93
C ARG A 63 7.56 11.66 -6.24
N VAL A 64 8.16 11.04 -5.23
CA VAL A 64 9.36 10.24 -5.41
C VAL A 64 9.07 9.00 -6.27
N VAL A 65 7.97 8.30 -5.98
CA VAL A 65 7.57 7.12 -6.76
C VAL A 65 7.31 7.50 -8.23
N ALA A 66 6.57 8.58 -8.47
CA ALA A 66 6.30 9.05 -9.83
C ALA A 66 7.58 9.36 -10.59
N LYS A 67 8.54 10.01 -9.94
CA LYS A 67 9.85 10.32 -10.52
C LYS A 67 10.63 9.04 -10.85
N LEU A 68 10.62 8.07 -9.94
CA LEU A 68 11.30 6.79 -10.16
C LEU A 68 10.64 5.98 -11.27
N ILE A 69 9.31 5.99 -11.36
CA ILE A 69 8.56 5.35 -12.46
C ILE A 69 8.96 5.96 -13.79
N GLY A 70 9.02 7.29 -13.86
CA GLY A 70 9.44 8.01 -15.07
C GLY A 70 10.85 7.66 -15.52
N ARG A 71 11.70 7.21 -14.62
CA ARG A 71 13.07 6.76 -14.91
C ARG A 71 13.19 5.25 -15.12
N GLY A 72 12.08 4.52 -15.07
CA GLY A 72 12.08 3.06 -15.16
C GLY A 72 12.64 2.36 -13.94
N ARG A 73 12.68 3.03 -12.80
CA ARG A 73 13.25 2.49 -11.55
C ARG A 73 12.22 2.03 -10.53
N ALA A 74 10.93 2.25 -10.80
CA ALA A 74 9.85 1.80 -9.93
C ALA A 74 8.64 1.36 -10.75
N TYR A 75 7.83 0.48 -10.18
CA TYR A 75 6.59 0.00 -10.77
C TYR A 75 5.69 -0.56 -9.66
N GLY A 76 4.46 -0.90 -10.00
CA GLY A 76 3.56 -1.58 -9.08
C GLY A 76 2.15 -1.01 -9.11
N GLU A 77 1.25 -1.70 -8.43
CA GLU A 77 -0.19 -1.38 -8.39
C GLU A 77 -0.56 -0.60 -7.13
N TRP A 78 0.35 0.24 -6.64
CA TRP A 78 0.16 0.95 -5.38
C TRP A 78 -1.05 1.90 -5.39
N GLU A 79 -1.37 2.49 -6.55
CA GLU A 79 -2.53 3.38 -6.67
C GLU A 79 -3.84 2.60 -6.61
N GLU A 80 -3.92 1.47 -7.30
CA GLU A 80 -5.07 0.58 -7.26
C GLU A 80 -5.24 0.00 -5.86
N GLN A 81 -4.16 -0.36 -5.21
CA GLN A 81 -4.20 -0.88 -3.84
C GLN A 81 -4.70 0.18 -2.85
N GLU A 82 -4.29 1.44 -3.03
CA GLU A 82 -4.80 2.53 -2.20
C GLU A 82 -6.31 2.71 -2.39
N ALA A 83 -6.78 2.63 -3.61
CA ALA A 83 -8.21 2.72 -3.91
C ALA A 83 -8.98 1.54 -3.30
N ILE A 84 -8.43 0.33 -3.39
CA ILE A 84 -9.02 -0.86 -2.78
C ILE A 84 -9.08 -0.72 -1.26
N ALA A 85 -8.01 -0.21 -0.64
CA ALA A 85 -7.97 0.00 0.81
C ALA A 85 -9.11 0.93 1.28
N ARG A 86 -9.36 2.00 0.53
CA ARG A 86 -10.47 2.91 0.82
C ARG A 86 -11.82 2.23 0.65
N MET A 87 -11.98 1.41 -0.37
CA MET A 87 -13.20 0.67 -0.62
C MET A 87 -13.48 -0.32 0.50
N ILE A 88 -12.48 -1.04 0.99
CA ILE A 88 -12.60 -1.94 2.13
C ILE A 88 -13.07 -1.18 3.37
N ASP A 89 -12.49 -0.02 3.62
CA ASP A 89 -12.86 0.82 4.76
C ASP A 89 -14.31 1.29 4.66
N GLU A 90 -14.75 1.72 3.49
CA GLU A 90 -16.15 2.12 3.24
C GLU A 90 -17.12 0.97 3.49
N TYR A 91 -16.83 -0.20 2.96
CA TYR A 91 -17.68 -1.36 3.14
C TYR A 91 -17.75 -1.80 4.60
N ARG A 92 -16.65 -1.70 5.32
CA ARG A 92 -16.61 -2.02 6.74
C ARG A 92 -17.47 -1.03 7.55
N ARG A 93 -17.38 0.26 7.25
CA ARG A 93 -18.19 1.30 7.91
C ARG A 93 -19.68 1.16 7.63
N SER A 94 -20.03 0.74 6.42
CA SER A 94 -21.43 0.52 6.04
C SER A 94 -21.99 -0.82 6.51
N GLY A 95 -21.16 -1.68 7.08
CA GLY A 95 -21.58 -3.01 7.55
C GLY A 95 -21.71 -4.06 6.47
N VAL A 96 -21.30 -3.76 5.22
CA VAL A 96 -21.32 -4.73 4.12
C VAL A 96 -20.33 -5.85 4.36
N ILE A 97 -19.14 -5.51 4.88
CA ILE A 97 -18.16 -6.50 5.30
C ILE A 97 -17.82 -6.30 6.77
N ALA A 98 -17.45 -7.40 7.42
CA ALA A 98 -16.96 -7.35 8.80
C ALA A 98 -15.53 -7.89 8.83
N SER A 99 -14.87 -7.69 9.98
CA SER A 99 -13.48 -8.14 10.18
C SER A 99 -13.37 -9.66 10.35
N ARG A 100 -14.49 -10.40 10.34
CA ARG A 100 -14.51 -11.84 10.51
C ARG A 100 -14.38 -12.54 9.16
N VAL A 101 -13.61 -13.62 9.14
CA VAL A 101 -13.32 -14.39 7.92
C VAL A 101 -14.60 -14.90 7.23
N GLU A 102 -15.59 -15.36 7.98
CA GLU A 102 -16.86 -15.85 7.43
C GLU A 102 -17.60 -14.76 6.65
N ASN A 103 -17.65 -13.58 7.21
CA ASN A 103 -18.32 -12.44 6.57
C ASN A 103 -17.52 -11.93 5.37
N PHE A 104 -16.20 -12.06 5.43
CA PHE A 104 -15.34 -11.71 4.31
C PHE A 104 -15.63 -12.59 3.09
N LYS A 105 -15.80 -13.89 3.29
CA LYS A 105 -16.15 -14.81 2.20
C LYS A 105 -17.45 -14.43 1.51
N LYS A 106 -18.47 -14.05 2.27
CA LYS A 106 -19.73 -13.55 1.72
C LYS A 106 -19.56 -12.27 0.93
N SER A 107 -18.74 -11.36 1.44
CA SER A 107 -18.51 -10.05 0.81
C SER A 107 -17.79 -10.20 -0.54
N ILE A 108 -16.85 -11.12 -0.65
CA ILE A 108 -16.19 -11.43 -1.91
C ILE A 108 -17.19 -11.89 -2.97
N PHE A 109 -18.16 -12.71 -2.59
CA PHE A 109 -19.20 -13.16 -3.51
C PHE A 109 -20.05 -12.00 -4.02
N LEU A 110 -20.34 -11.02 -3.17
CA LEU A 110 -21.11 -9.84 -3.56
C LEU A 110 -20.32 -8.87 -4.44
N MET A 111 -19.01 -8.86 -4.32
CA MET A 111 -18.13 -7.96 -5.07
C MET A 111 -17.72 -8.52 -6.43
N CYS A 112 -17.83 -9.80 -6.61
CA CYS A 112 -17.58 -10.47 -7.87
C CYS A 112 -18.85 -10.57 -8.72
#